data_0e26cc3bdcbb2e1d9287b4cba19bdd32
#
_entry.id   0e26cc3bdcbb2e1d9287b4cba19bdd32
#
_cell.length_a   1.000
_cell.length_b   1.000
_cell.length_c   1.000
_cell.angle_alpha   90.00
_cell.angle_beta   90.00
_cell.angle_gamma   90.00
#
_symmetry.space_group_name_H-M   'P 1'
#
loop_
_entity.id
_entity.type
_entity.pdbx_description
1 polymer ?
#
loop_
_entity_poly.entity_id
_entity_poly.type
_entity_poly.pdbx_seq_one_letter_code
_entity_poly.pdbx_strand_id
1 'polypeptide(L)'
;MQTRSWRAVGRAALVCGLSAASLFATEARAETPAERGYRLLSTKAYLAPDFDQEVFDQLWMTWEEPLRSEAEAAGADERRRMAFSRYGLTEAPGRPGPVALQYVDDGRGGWVISCLACHAGKVAGQVIPGLPNSLFALETLTEEVRETKLRLEKPLVRMDLASLGMPLGGSNGTTNAVMFGVLLMAYRDADLNVHRDRPQPEMTHHDHDAPPLWNVKRKKNLYIDGFAPRGHRPLMQFLLEPRNGPERFREWEDEFRDVEAWIESLEAPRYPWAIDIGLAAAGEATFHRVCADCHGTYGPTGRYPERRVPIDESAPIACGSTR
;
A
#
# COMPACT_ATOMS: atom_id res chain seq x y z
N MET A 1 62.54 -54.46 58.76
CA MET A 1 62.24 -53.23 59.51
C MET A 1 60.96 -52.60 58.93
N GLN A 2 59.99 -52.51 59.83
CA GLN A 2 58.62 -52.16 59.54
C GLN A 2 58.45 -50.63 59.21
N THR A 3 57.65 -50.29 58.24
CA THR A 3 57.01 -48.94 58.25
C THR A 3 55.54 -49.09 57.79
N ARG A 4 54.70 -48.60 58.65
CA ARG A 4 53.23 -48.65 58.61
C ARG A 4 52.66 -47.75 57.57
N SER A 5 51.64 -48.25 56.84
CA SER A 5 50.74 -47.51 55.98
C SER A 5 49.69 -46.75 56.78
N TRP A 6 49.45 -45.49 56.46
CA TRP A 6 48.23 -44.77 56.86
C TRP A 6 47.33 -44.55 55.67
N ARG A 7 46.14 -45.12 55.76
CA ARG A 7 45.05 -44.86 54.82
C ARG A 7 44.35 -43.58 55.20
N ALA A 8 44.31 -42.60 54.25
CA ALA A 8 43.45 -41.45 54.34
C ALA A 8 42.13 -41.72 53.63
N VAL A 9 41.03 -41.62 54.38
CA VAL A 9 39.65 -41.72 53.88
C VAL A 9 39.23 -40.34 53.36
N GLY A 10 39.18 -40.18 52.05
CA GLY A 10 38.66 -38.99 51.43
C GLY A 10 37.13 -39.08 51.40
N ARG A 11 36.45 -38.13 52.06
CA ARG A 11 35.02 -37.87 51.92
C ARG A 11 34.80 -37.09 50.60
N ALA A 12 34.14 -37.75 49.61
CA ALA A 12 33.63 -37.06 48.43
C ALA A 12 32.38 -36.24 48.81
N ALA A 13 32.45 -34.93 48.76
CA ALA A 13 31.29 -34.08 48.88
C ALA A 13 30.66 -33.97 47.49
N LEU A 14 29.44 -34.52 47.32
CA LEU A 14 28.60 -34.39 46.15
C LEU A 14 27.97 -33.02 46.15
N VAL A 15 28.50 -32.11 45.35
CA VAL A 15 27.88 -30.78 45.09
C VAL A 15 26.83 -30.95 43.98
N CYS A 16 25.57 -31.07 44.38
CA CYS A 16 24.45 -30.98 43.47
C CYS A 16 24.30 -29.52 42.97
N GLY A 17 24.88 -29.20 41.82
CA GLY A 17 24.63 -27.96 41.12
C GLY A 17 23.22 -27.97 40.50
N LEU A 18 22.26 -27.36 41.13
CA LEU A 18 20.97 -27.01 40.56
C LEU A 18 21.21 -25.89 39.55
N SER A 19 21.39 -26.25 38.28
CA SER A 19 21.32 -25.28 37.16
C SER A 19 19.87 -24.86 37.01
N ALA A 20 19.50 -23.68 37.55
CA ALA A 20 18.25 -23.03 37.25
C ALA A 20 18.32 -22.53 35.79
N ALA A 21 17.83 -23.36 34.86
CA ALA A 21 17.53 -22.90 33.50
C ALA A 21 16.35 -21.93 33.59
N SER A 22 16.65 -20.63 33.64
CA SER A 22 15.66 -19.59 33.51
C SER A 22 15.07 -19.68 32.10
N LEU A 23 13.95 -20.38 31.95
CA LEU A 23 13.08 -20.31 30.78
C LEU A 23 12.54 -18.89 30.71
N PHE A 24 13.21 -18.01 29.95
CA PHE A 24 12.58 -16.79 29.46
C PHE A 24 11.50 -17.21 28.49
N ALA A 25 10.30 -17.46 29.01
CA ALA A 25 9.10 -17.45 28.21
C ALA A 25 8.97 -16.02 27.66
N THR A 26 9.35 -15.80 26.41
CA THR A 26 8.96 -14.60 25.66
C THR A 26 7.45 -14.67 25.61
N GLU A 27 6.76 -13.94 26.49
CA GLU A 27 5.32 -13.71 26.35
C GLU A 27 5.12 -13.15 24.94
N ALA A 28 4.42 -13.90 24.10
CA ALA A 28 4.04 -13.44 22.77
C ALA A 28 3.15 -12.20 22.98
N ARG A 29 3.73 -11.02 22.72
CA ARG A 29 2.99 -9.77 22.79
C ARG A 29 1.78 -9.86 21.89
N ALA A 30 0.59 -9.56 22.40
CA ALA A 30 -0.62 -9.50 21.60
C ALA A 30 -0.45 -8.49 20.46
N GLU A 31 -0.85 -8.90 19.26
CA GLU A 31 -0.82 -8.06 18.05
C GLU A 31 -1.67 -6.79 18.27
N THR A 32 -1.10 -5.63 18.01
CA THR A 32 -1.82 -4.35 18.12
C THR A 32 -2.81 -4.17 16.97
N PRO A 33 -3.83 -3.29 17.09
CA PRO A 33 -4.71 -2.94 16.00
C PRO A 33 -3.95 -2.50 14.73
N ALA A 34 -2.92 -1.68 14.88
CA ALA A 34 -2.11 -1.22 13.76
C ALA A 34 -1.34 -2.36 13.05
N GLU A 35 -0.77 -3.28 13.82
CA GLU A 35 -0.08 -4.46 13.26
C GLU A 35 -1.08 -5.36 12.52
N ARG A 36 -2.30 -5.57 13.07
CA ARG A 36 -3.37 -6.31 12.40
C ARG A 36 -3.80 -5.63 11.11
N GLY A 37 -4.00 -4.31 11.14
CA GLY A 37 -4.38 -3.52 9.97
C GLY A 37 -3.40 -3.68 8.81
N TYR A 38 -2.09 -3.57 9.07
CA TYR A 38 -1.07 -3.81 8.04
C TYR A 38 -1.07 -5.26 7.55
N ARG A 39 -1.17 -6.21 8.45
CA ARG A 39 -1.26 -7.62 8.08
C ARG A 39 -2.47 -7.89 7.20
N LEU A 40 -3.64 -7.35 7.54
CA LEU A 40 -4.85 -7.49 6.74
C LEU A 40 -4.66 -6.95 5.32
N LEU A 41 -4.13 -5.75 5.15
CA LEU A 41 -3.86 -5.16 3.83
C LEU A 41 -2.84 -5.95 3.00
N SER A 42 -1.91 -6.62 3.66
CA SER A 42 -0.84 -7.35 2.99
C SER A 42 -1.15 -8.85 2.77
N THR A 43 -2.22 -9.39 3.39
CA THR A 43 -2.47 -10.85 3.35
C THR A 43 -3.91 -11.24 3.07
N LYS A 44 -4.90 -10.32 3.18
CA LYS A 44 -6.30 -10.65 2.98
C LYS A 44 -6.84 -10.10 1.67
N ALA A 45 -7.38 -10.99 0.84
CA ALA A 45 -8.07 -10.63 -0.39
C ALA A 45 -9.50 -10.15 -0.08
N TYR A 46 -9.80 -8.88 -0.36
CA TYR A 46 -11.14 -8.28 -0.20
C TYR A 46 -11.93 -8.23 -1.51
N LEU A 47 -11.27 -8.44 -2.61
CA LEU A 47 -11.82 -8.40 -3.98
C LEU A 47 -11.60 -9.74 -4.67
N ALA A 48 -12.23 -9.92 -5.81
CA ALA A 48 -11.89 -11.01 -6.70
C ALA A 48 -10.50 -10.77 -7.33
N PRO A 49 -9.75 -11.82 -7.69
CA PRO A 49 -8.44 -11.67 -8.29
C PRO A 49 -8.52 -10.96 -9.65
N ASP A 50 -7.53 -10.10 -9.90
CA ASP A 50 -7.38 -9.39 -11.16
C ASP A 50 -6.78 -10.31 -12.24
N PHE A 51 -5.85 -11.17 -11.85
CA PHE A 51 -5.19 -12.20 -12.68
C PHE A 51 -4.60 -13.29 -11.80
N ASP A 52 -4.07 -14.34 -12.39
CA ASP A 52 -3.37 -15.43 -11.71
C ASP A 52 -1.87 -15.45 -12.03
N GLN A 53 -1.14 -16.33 -11.33
CA GLN A 53 0.30 -16.48 -11.50
C GLN A 53 0.69 -16.82 -12.94
N GLU A 54 -0.09 -17.64 -13.64
CA GLU A 54 0.19 -18.03 -15.02
C GLU A 54 0.14 -16.81 -15.95
N VAL A 55 -0.86 -15.93 -15.79
CA VAL A 55 -0.94 -14.68 -16.54
C VAL A 55 0.28 -13.82 -16.24
N PHE A 56 0.65 -13.66 -14.97
CA PHE A 56 1.81 -12.87 -14.57
C PHE A 56 3.11 -13.38 -15.20
N ASP A 57 3.32 -14.68 -15.19
CA ASP A 57 4.54 -15.31 -15.71
C ASP A 57 4.67 -15.18 -17.23
N GLN A 58 3.57 -14.88 -17.92
CA GLN A 58 3.53 -14.73 -19.38
C GLN A 58 3.38 -13.27 -19.86
N LEU A 59 3.30 -12.28 -18.99
CA LEU A 59 3.19 -10.85 -19.35
C LEU A 59 4.29 -10.40 -20.32
N TRP A 60 5.50 -10.92 -20.19
CA TRP A 60 6.63 -10.56 -21.03
C TRP A 60 6.40 -10.81 -22.54
N MET A 61 5.46 -11.70 -22.88
CA MET A 61 5.12 -11.98 -24.30
C MET A 61 4.40 -10.81 -24.98
N THR A 62 3.84 -9.88 -24.21
CA THR A 62 3.18 -8.66 -24.71
C THR A 62 4.12 -7.47 -24.81
N TRP A 63 5.34 -7.56 -24.28
CA TRP A 63 6.27 -6.44 -24.25
C TRP A 63 6.79 -6.09 -25.63
N GLU A 64 7.12 -4.82 -25.82
CA GLU A 64 7.75 -4.33 -27.04
C GLU A 64 9.22 -4.72 -27.09
N GLU A 65 9.78 -4.75 -28.32
CA GLU A 65 11.23 -4.92 -28.50
C GLU A 65 11.99 -3.67 -28.05
N PRO A 66 13.21 -3.79 -27.47
CA PRO A 66 13.98 -5.05 -27.31
C PRO A 66 13.66 -5.85 -26.05
N LEU A 67 12.82 -5.31 -25.14
CA LEU A 67 12.55 -5.88 -23.81
C LEU A 67 11.97 -7.31 -23.88
N ARG A 68 11.14 -7.58 -24.88
CA ARG A 68 10.57 -8.91 -25.09
C ARG A 68 11.65 -9.94 -25.41
N SER A 69 12.57 -9.63 -26.34
CA SER A 69 13.68 -10.52 -26.66
C SER A 69 14.63 -10.74 -25.46
N GLU A 70 14.85 -9.72 -24.66
CA GLU A 70 15.64 -9.83 -23.42
C GLU A 70 14.94 -10.76 -22.42
N ALA A 71 13.62 -10.64 -22.25
CA ALA A 71 12.83 -11.48 -21.37
C ALA A 71 12.76 -12.93 -21.91
N GLU A 72 12.68 -13.15 -23.21
CA GLU A 72 12.71 -14.48 -23.81
C GLU A 72 14.01 -15.22 -23.49
N ALA A 73 15.14 -14.52 -23.57
CA ALA A 73 16.46 -15.07 -23.22
C ALA A 73 16.67 -15.26 -21.71
N ALA A 74 15.89 -14.59 -20.87
CA ALA A 74 16.03 -14.59 -19.42
C ALA A 74 15.40 -15.83 -18.75
N GLY A 75 15.93 -16.21 -17.57
CA GLY A 75 15.28 -17.19 -16.69
C GLY A 75 14.05 -16.61 -15.95
N ALA A 76 13.26 -17.47 -15.32
CA ALA A 76 12.02 -17.07 -14.64
C ALA A 76 12.22 -15.97 -13.59
N ASP A 77 13.25 -16.07 -12.74
CA ASP A 77 13.54 -15.07 -11.72
C ASP A 77 13.93 -13.70 -12.30
N GLU A 78 14.66 -13.71 -13.42
CA GLU A 78 15.01 -12.47 -14.12
C GLU A 78 13.79 -11.84 -14.76
N ARG A 79 12.96 -12.62 -15.47
CA ARG A 79 11.69 -12.14 -16.03
C ARG A 79 10.81 -11.49 -14.96
N ARG A 80 10.72 -12.13 -13.77
CA ARG A 80 9.99 -11.58 -12.63
C ARG A 80 10.56 -10.23 -12.21
N ARG A 81 11.89 -10.09 -12.11
CA ARG A 81 12.53 -8.79 -11.78
C ARG A 81 12.26 -7.74 -12.85
N MET A 82 12.32 -8.11 -14.12
CA MET A 82 11.96 -7.24 -15.24
C MET A 82 10.51 -6.77 -15.14
N ALA A 83 9.56 -7.68 -14.88
CA ALA A 83 8.15 -7.35 -14.67
C ALA A 83 7.96 -6.44 -13.46
N PHE A 84 8.60 -6.72 -12.33
CA PHE A 84 8.52 -5.87 -11.15
C PHE A 84 9.05 -4.45 -11.44
N SER A 85 10.15 -4.34 -12.17
CA SER A 85 10.71 -3.05 -12.58
C SER A 85 9.76 -2.32 -13.53
N ARG A 86 9.22 -3.01 -14.54
CA ARG A 86 8.32 -2.43 -15.54
C ARG A 86 7.05 -1.85 -14.94
N TYR A 87 6.46 -2.56 -14.00
CA TYR A 87 5.15 -2.18 -13.43
C TYR A 87 5.25 -1.44 -12.08
N GLY A 88 6.46 -1.13 -11.60
CA GLY A 88 6.64 -0.47 -10.30
C GLY A 88 6.19 -1.34 -9.13
N LEU A 89 6.35 -2.66 -9.26
CA LEU A 89 6.08 -3.64 -8.21
C LEU A 89 7.31 -3.85 -7.34
N THR A 90 7.09 -4.32 -6.11
CA THR A 90 8.16 -4.57 -5.14
C THR A 90 7.94 -5.90 -4.42
N GLU A 91 9.02 -6.49 -3.95
CA GLU A 91 8.93 -7.64 -3.06
C GLU A 91 8.36 -7.24 -1.70
N ALA A 92 7.54 -8.13 -1.12
CA ALA A 92 6.99 -7.90 0.21
C ALA A 92 8.09 -8.07 1.28
N PRO A 93 8.40 -7.06 2.09
CA PRO A 93 9.41 -7.19 3.15
C PRO A 93 9.06 -8.32 4.11
N GLY A 94 10.04 -9.22 4.36
CA GLY A 94 9.85 -10.36 5.27
C GLY A 94 8.93 -11.48 4.78
N ARG A 95 8.40 -11.37 3.55
CA ARG A 95 7.56 -12.38 2.92
C ARG A 95 8.00 -12.59 1.48
N PRO A 96 9.15 -13.23 1.26
CA PRO A 96 9.59 -13.56 -0.08
C PRO A 96 8.58 -14.53 -0.73
N GLY A 97 8.26 -14.28 -1.99
CA GLY A 97 7.30 -15.11 -2.73
C GLY A 97 7.06 -14.56 -4.14
N PRO A 98 6.29 -15.25 -4.96
CA PRO A 98 6.01 -14.81 -6.32
C PRO A 98 5.16 -13.54 -6.36
N VAL A 99 4.27 -13.33 -5.38
CA VAL A 99 3.31 -12.23 -5.35
C VAL A 99 3.97 -10.96 -4.82
N ALA A 100 3.82 -9.86 -5.57
CA ALA A 100 4.34 -8.55 -5.18
C ALA A 100 3.63 -7.98 -3.95
N LEU A 101 4.27 -7.05 -3.21
CA LEU A 101 3.68 -6.35 -2.07
C LEU A 101 2.35 -5.66 -2.42
N GLN A 102 2.21 -5.20 -3.65
CA GLN A 102 1.04 -4.49 -4.19
C GLN A 102 -0.19 -5.39 -4.34
N TYR A 103 -0.01 -6.69 -4.26
CA TYR A 103 -1.05 -7.69 -4.44
C TYR A 103 -1.10 -8.66 -3.28
N VAL A 104 -2.25 -9.31 -3.14
CA VAL A 104 -2.48 -10.39 -2.17
C VAL A 104 -2.84 -11.65 -2.93
N ASP A 105 -2.29 -12.80 -2.52
CA ASP A 105 -2.71 -14.11 -3.00
C ASP A 105 -4.08 -14.46 -2.38
N ASP A 106 -5.03 -14.85 -3.22
CA ASP A 106 -6.37 -15.29 -2.78
C ASP A 106 -6.40 -16.72 -2.19
N GLY A 107 -5.24 -17.35 -2.07
CA GLY A 107 -5.09 -18.75 -1.62
C GLY A 107 -5.35 -19.79 -2.71
N ARG A 108 -5.57 -19.35 -3.96
CA ARG A 108 -5.80 -20.19 -5.15
C ARG A 108 -4.90 -19.80 -6.32
N GLY A 109 -3.88 -18.99 -6.04
CA GLY A 109 -2.94 -18.46 -7.04
C GLY A 109 -3.44 -17.23 -7.78
N GLY A 110 -4.55 -16.65 -7.37
CA GLY A 110 -5.07 -15.39 -7.90
C GLY A 110 -4.44 -14.18 -7.21
N TRP A 111 -4.09 -13.16 -7.99
CA TRP A 111 -3.52 -11.91 -7.51
C TRP A 111 -4.61 -10.86 -7.38
N VAL A 112 -4.82 -10.38 -6.16
CA VAL A 112 -5.80 -9.34 -5.79
C VAL A 112 -5.09 -8.05 -5.47
N ILE A 113 -5.42 -6.97 -6.18
CA ILE A 113 -4.87 -5.64 -5.88
C ILE A 113 -5.21 -5.22 -4.45
N SER A 114 -4.26 -4.64 -3.74
CA SER A 114 -4.44 -4.11 -2.38
C SER A 114 -4.18 -2.60 -2.34
N CYS A 115 -4.52 -1.96 -1.22
CA CYS A 115 -4.22 -0.53 -1.00
C CYS A 115 -2.71 -0.22 -1.12
N LEU A 116 -1.86 -1.22 -0.87
CA LEU A 116 -0.40 -1.09 -0.99
C LEU A 116 0.06 -0.93 -2.45
N ALA A 117 -0.79 -1.19 -3.45
CA ALA A 117 -0.46 -0.95 -4.86
C ALA A 117 -0.10 0.52 -5.10
N CYS A 118 -0.94 1.42 -4.60
CA CYS A 118 -0.73 2.87 -4.71
C CYS A 118 0.00 3.45 -3.47
N HIS A 119 0.04 2.73 -2.34
CA HIS A 119 0.54 3.23 -1.06
C HIS A 119 1.70 2.40 -0.46
N ALA A 120 2.53 1.81 -1.30
CA ALA A 120 3.80 1.20 -0.87
C ALA A 120 4.87 1.46 -1.93
N GLY A 121 5.36 2.68 -1.95
CA GLY A 121 6.39 3.12 -2.87
C GLY A 121 7.80 2.77 -2.40
N LYS A 122 8.78 2.99 -3.29
CA LYS A 122 10.19 2.76 -3.03
C LYS A 122 10.98 4.06 -3.19
N VAL A 123 11.78 4.41 -2.19
CA VAL A 123 12.69 5.57 -2.23
C VAL A 123 14.02 5.20 -1.60
N ALA A 124 15.12 5.67 -2.16
CA ALA A 124 16.48 5.37 -1.69
C ALA A 124 16.74 3.86 -1.46
N GLY A 125 16.19 3.01 -2.34
CA GLY A 125 16.31 1.55 -2.24
C GLY A 125 15.40 0.89 -1.19
N GLN A 126 14.66 1.65 -0.39
CA GLN A 126 13.78 1.15 0.67
C GLN A 126 12.31 1.18 0.23
N VAL A 127 11.59 0.08 0.46
CA VAL A 127 10.14 0.02 0.31
C VAL A 127 9.49 0.55 1.59
N ILE A 128 8.62 1.54 1.46
CA ILE A 128 7.99 2.23 2.59
C ILE A 128 6.48 2.13 2.47
N PRO A 129 5.81 1.27 3.25
CA PRO A 129 4.36 1.25 3.34
C PRO A 129 3.82 2.61 3.80
N GLY A 130 2.80 3.11 3.10
CA GLY A 130 2.27 4.47 3.30
C GLY A 130 2.88 5.54 2.40
N LEU A 131 4.00 5.27 1.74
CA LEU A 131 4.57 6.14 0.71
C LEU A 131 3.81 5.98 -0.61
N PRO A 132 3.49 7.08 -1.33
CA PRO A 132 2.98 6.97 -2.70
C PRO A 132 3.88 6.12 -3.59
N ASN A 133 3.29 5.21 -4.35
CA ASN A 133 4.01 4.41 -5.34
C ASN A 133 4.00 5.11 -6.70
N SER A 134 4.88 6.08 -6.88
CA SER A 134 4.99 6.88 -8.11
C SER A 134 5.48 6.09 -9.33
N LEU A 135 5.85 4.83 -9.16
CA LEU A 135 6.30 3.95 -10.25
C LEU A 135 5.23 2.94 -10.69
N PHE A 136 4.12 2.84 -9.98
CA PHE A 136 3.09 1.86 -10.28
C PHE A 136 2.42 2.14 -11.62
N ALA A 137 2.70 1.31 -12.61
CA ALA A 137 2.19 1.42 -13.97
C ALA A 137 0.84 0.67 -14.11
N LEU A 138 -0.19 1.15 -13.42
CA LEU A 138 -1.48 0.46 -13.29
C LEU A 138 -2.15 0.24 -14.64
N GLU A 139 -2.20 1.27 -15.50
CA GLU A 139 -2.82 1.17 -16.83
C GLU A 139 -2.06 0.16 -17.70
N THR A 140 -0.74 0.32 -17.84
CA THR A 140 0.09 -0.58 -18.63
C THR A 140 -0.02 -2.04 -18.16
N LEU A 141 0.03 -2.27 -16.84
CA LEU A 141 -0.14 -3.62 -16.29
C LEU A 141 -1.51 -4.20 -16.65
N THR A 142 -2.58 -3.41 -16.52
CA THR A 142 -3.94 -3.87 -16.81
C THR A 142 -4.14 -4.19 -18.29
N GLU A 143 -3.58 -3.37 -19.19
CA GLU A 143 -3.64 -3.62 -20.64
C GLU A 143 -2.89 -4.90 -21.02
N GLU A 144 -1.67 -5.07 -20.53
CA GLU A 144 -0.84 -6.24 -20.80
C GLU A 144 -1.40 -7.51 -20.16
N VAL A 145 -2.01 -7.42 -18.97
CA VAL A 145 -2.79 -8.50 -18.34
C VAL A 145 -3.97 -8.89 -19.23
N ARG A 146 -4.73 -7.93 -19.73
CA ARG A 146 -5.88 -8.18 -20.62
C ARG A 146 -5.43 -8.86 -21.91
N GLU A 147 -4.38 -8.38 -22.55
CA GLU A 147 -3.82 -9.00 -23.76
C GLU A 147 -3.33 -10.43 -23.49
N THR A 148 -2.62 -10.63 -22.41
CA THR A 148 -2.13 -11.96 -22.00
C THR A 148 -3.31 -12.92 -21.74
N LYS A 149 -4.37 -12.47 -21.05
CA LYS A 149 -5.59 -13.28 -20.85
C LYS A 149 -6.24 -13.69 -22.16
N LEU A 150 -6.35 -12.75 -23.11
CA LEU A 150 -6.91 -13.06 -24.44
C LEU A 150 -6.07 -14.10 -25.17
N ARG A 151 -4.74 -14.04 -25.09
CA ARG A 151 -3.82 -15.05 -25.67
C ARG A 151 -3.97 -16.42 -25.00
N LEU A 152 -4.23 -16.44 -23.70
CA LEU A 152 -4.41 -17.67 -22.91
C LEU A 152 -5.86 -18.16 -22.86
N GLU A 153 -6.76 -17.54 -23.62
CA GLU A 153 -8.20 -17.83 -23.62
C GLU A 153 -8.84 -17.77 -22.22
N LYS A 154 -8.29 -16.90 -21.32
CA LYS A 154 -8.80 -16.70 -19.97
C LYS A 154 -9.89 -15.62 -19.93
N PRO A 155 -10.85 -15.73 -18.97
CA PRO A 155 -11.92 -14.75 -18.85
C PRO A 155 -11.39 -13.38 -18.42
N LEU A 156 -11.98 -12.33 -19.03
CA LEU A 156 -11.75 -10.96 -18.58
C LEU A 156 -12.52 -10.69 -17.29
N VAL A 157 -11.93 -9.90 -16.40
CA VAL A 157 -12.51 -9.52 -15.10
C VAL A 157 -12.75 -8.00 -15.03
N ARG A 158 -13.20 -7.56 -13.87
CA ARG A 158 -13.60 -6.18 -13.60
C ARG A 158 -12.58 -5.15 -14.07
N MET A 159 -11.30 -5.33 -13.72
CA MET A 159 -10.25 -4.35 -14.05
C MET A 159 -10.02 -4.28 -15.56
N ASP A 160 -9.97 -5.43 -16.22
CA ASP A 160 -9.82 -5.51 -17.69
C ASP A 160 -10.93 -4.76 -18.45
N LEU A 161 -12.16 -4.82 -17.92
CA LEU A 161 -13.34 -4.17 -18.53
C LEU A 161 -13.44 -2.69 -18.15
N ALA A 162 -13.05 -2.34 -16.93
CA ALA A 162 -13.11 -0.95 -16.46
C ALA A 162 -12.17 -0.04 -17.23
N SER A 163 -10.95 -0.50 -17.56
CA SER A 163 -9.97 0.25 -18.35
C SER A 163 -10.42 0.53 -19.78
N LEU A 164 -11.37 -0.25 -20.32
CA LEU A 164 -11.97 0.02 -21.65
C LEU A 164 -12.92 1.21 -21.63
N GLY A 165 -13.53 1.51 -20.48
CA GLY A 165 -14.45 2.64 -20.33
C GLY A 165 -13.76 3.95 -20.01
N MET A 166 -12.69 3.90 -19.23
CA MET A 166 -11.88 5.03 -18.82
C MET A 166 -10.49 4.53 -18.38
N PRO A 167 -9.39 5.19 -18.74
CA PRO A 167 -8.06 4.82 -18.25
C PRO A 167 -8.02 4.70 -16.73
N LEU A 168 -7.32 3.69 -16.22
CA LEU A 168 -7.14 3.51 -14.77
C LEU A 168 -6.14 4.51 -14.19
N GLY A 169 -5.24 5.04 -15.03
CA GLY A 169 -4.30 6.09 -14.72
C GLY A 169 -3.62 6.58 -16.00
N GLY A 170 -3.39 7.89 -16.14
CA GLY A 170 -2.81 8.51 -17.33
C GLY A 170 -1.28 8.42 -17.38
N SER A 171 -0.62 8.14 -16.26
CA SER A 171 0.84 7.96 -16.15
C SER A 171 1.19 7.06 -14.97
N ASN A 172 2.46 6.61 -14.92
CA ASN A 172 2.90 5.80 -13.78
C ASN A 172 2.73 6.59 -12.47
N GLY A 173 2.21 5.92 -11.45
CA GLY A 173 1.94 6.48 -10.13
C GLY A 173 0.60 7.18 -9.98
N THR A 174 -0.09 7.49 -11.08
CA THR A 174 -1.40 8.13 -11.05
C THR A 174 -2.55 7.14 -11.20
N THR A 175 -3.74 7.54 -10.78
CA THR A 175 -4.92 6.68 -10.82
C THR A 175 -6.23 7.46 -10.86
N ASN A 176 -7.21 6.93 -11.57
CA ASN A 176 -8.61 7.37 -11.55
C ASN A 176 -9.45 6.66 -10.48
N ALA A 177 -8.83 6.04 -9.48
CA ALA A 177 -9.50 5.22 -8.48
C ALA A 177 -10.66 5.96 -7.78
N VAL A 178 -10.54 7.27 -7.55
CA VAL A 178 -11.61 8.07 -6.93
C VAL A 178 -12.86 8.09 -7.81
N MET A 179 -12.70 8.27 -9.13
CA MET A 179 -13.83 8.27 -10.07
C MET A 179 -14.48 6.89 -10.18
N PHE A 180 -13.68 5.82 -10.20
CA PHE A 180 -14.22 4.46 -10.10
C PHE A 180 -14.93 4.22 -8.76
N GLY A 181 -14.44 4.79 -7.66
CA GLY A 181 -15.11 4.77 -6.36
C GLY A 181 -16.48 5.48 -6.40
N VAL A 182 -16.56 6.65 -7.03
CA VAL A 182 -17.82 7.39 -7.25
C VAL A 182 -18.82 6.55 -8.07
N LEU A 183 -18.35 5.91 -9.16
CA LEU A 183 -19.17 5.00 -9.94
C LEU A 183 -19.73 3.87 -9.09
N LEU A 184 -18.89 3.20 -8.31
CA LEU A 184 -19.31 2.10 -7.45
C LEU A 184 -20.29 2.53 -6.37
N MET A 185 -20.13 3.73 -5.80
CA MET A 185 -21.07 4.32 -4.83
C MET A 185 -22.42 4.65 -5.48
N ALA A 186 -22.45 5.11 -6.72
CA ALA A 186 -23.68 5.47 -7.41
C ALA A 186 -24.66 4.29 -7.54
N TYR A 187 -24.16 3.07 -7.60
CA TYR A 187 -24.98 1.86 -7.64
C TYR A 187 -25.47 1.39 -6.27
N ARG A 188 -25.25 2.15 -5.19
CA ARG A 188 -25.62 1.73 -3.84
C ARG A 188 -26.60 2.69 -3.17
N ASP A 189 -27.47 2.14 -2.33
CA ASP A 189 -28.26 2.94 -1.39
C ASP A 189 -27.50 3.14 -0.07
N ALA A 190 -28.15 3.81 0.89
CA ALA A 190 -27.58 4.07 2.22
C ALA A 190 -27.30 2.80 3.04
N ASP A 191 -28.00 1.71 2.73
CA ASP A 191 -27.83 0.40 3.35
C ASP A 191 -26.84 -0.50 2.60
N LEU A 192 -26.15 0.06 1.60
CA LEU A 192 -25.18 -0.61 0.72
C LEU A 192 -25.77 -1.67 -0.20
N ASN A 193 -27.10 -1.73 -0.39
CA ASN A 193 -27.70 -2.60 -1.39
C ASN A 193 -27.36 -2.13 -2.80
N VAL A 194 -27.16 -3.09 -3.70
CA VAL A 194 -26.78 -2.81 -5.10
C VAL A 194 -28.02 -2.60 -5.95
N HIS A 195 -28.10 -1.46 -6.64
CA HIS A 195 -29.14 -1.06 -7.58
C HIS A 195 -28.56 -0.91 -8.99
N ARG A 196 -28.57 -1.98 -9.76
CA ARG A 196 -28.01 -2.00 -11.13
C ARG A 196 -28.86 -1.24 -12.16
N ASP A 197 -30.07 -0.89 -11.81
CA ASP A 197 -31.02 -0.10 -12.60
C ASP A 197 -30.78 1.41 -12.50
N ARG A 198 -29.90 1.86 -11.59
CA ARG A 198 -29.53 3.27 -11.49
C ARG A 198 -28.69 3.71 -12.70
N PRO A 199 -28.92 4.95 -13.19
CA PRO A 199 -28.12 5.49 -14.27
C PRO A 199 -26.64 5.61 -13.86
N GLN A 200 -25.77 5.28 -14.79
CA GLN A 200 -24.34 5.50 -14.58
C GLN A 200 -24.06 7.01 -14.47
N PRO A 201 -23.31 7.46 -13.44
CA PRO A 201 -22.89 8.84 -13.37
C PRO A 201 -21.96 9.18 -14.54
N GLU A 202 -21.93 10.45 -14.88
CA GLU A 202 -20.94 10.95 -15.85
C GLU A 202 -19.53 10.72 -15.29
N MET A 203 -18.71 10.01 -16.06
CA MET A 203 -17.33 9.68 -15.68
C MET A 203 -16.39 10.70 -16.31
N THR A 204 -15.71 11.44 -15.48
CA THR A 204 -14.67 12.39 -15.91
C THR A 204 -13.30 11.80 -15.60
N HIS A 205 -12.41 11.81 -16.59
CA HIS A 205 -11.03 11.44 -16.35
C HIS A 205 -10.41 12.42 -15.35
N HIS A 206 -10.08 11.94 -14.19
CA HIS A 206 -9.57 12.75 -13.08
C HIS A 206 -8.43 12.04 -12.38
N ASP A 207 -7.29 12.11 -13.03
CA ASP A 207 -6.09 11.35 -12.67
C ASP A 207 -5.35 12.02 -11.52
N HIS A 208 -5.03 11.27 -10.48
CA HIS A 208 -4.41 11.76 -9.26
C HIS A 208 -3.28 10.88 -8.79
N ASP A 209 -2.26 11.51 -8.22
CA ASP A 209 -1.25 10.84 -7.40
C ASP A 209 -1.86 10.31 -6.09
N ALA A 210 -1.42 9.14 -5.67
CA ALA A 210 -1.74 8.64 -4.35
C ALA A 210 -1.09 9.54 -3.27
N PRO A 211 -1.85 10.02 -2.27
CA PRO A 211 -1.26 10.83 -1.20
C PRO A 211 -0.47 9.96 -0.21
N PRO A 212 0.55 10.53 0.49
CA PRO A 212 1.22 9.84 1.57
C PRO A 212 0.26 9.63 2.74
N LEU A 213 0.16 8.36 3.22
CA LEU A 213 -0.83 7.99 4.23
C LEU A 213 -0.56 8.58 5.62
N TRP A 214 0.69 8.90 5.97
CA TRP A 214 1.01 9.55 7.27
C TRP A 214 0.40 10.93 7.47
N ASN A 215 -0.15 11.54 6.40
CA ASN A 215 -0.88 12.80 6.51
C ASN A 215 -2.38 12.61 6.82
N VAL A 216 -2.92 11.41 6.71
CA VAL A 216 -4.35 11.13 6.92
C VAL A 216 -4.79 11.53 8.33
N LYS A 217 -4.00 11.22 9.36
CA LYS A 217 -4.28 11.56 10.77
C LYS A 217 -4.45 13.06 11.06
N ARG A 218 -4.03 13.93 10.13
CA ARG A 218 -4.12 15.39 10.24
C ARG A 218 -5.31 16.00 9.51
N LYS A 219 -5.96 15.22 8.65
CA LYS A 219 -7.10 15.67 7.86
C LYS A 219 -8.39 15.51 8.65
N LYS A 220 -9.33 16.44 8.45
CA LYS A 220 -10.72 16.27 8.90
C LYS A 220 -11.52 15.45 7.91
N ASN A 221 -11.28 15.69 6.62
CA ASN A 221 -11.93 15.01 5.51
C ASN A 221 -10.87 14.34 4.62
N LEU A 222 -11.27 13.27 3.95
CA LEU A 222 -10.49 12.53 2.97
C LEU A 222 -10.87 12.94 1.55
N TYR A 223 -10.03 12.52 0.61
CA TYR A 223 -10.07 12.86 -0.81
C TYR A 223 -9.76 14.33 -1.11
N ILE A 224 -9.54 14.65 -2.39
CA ILE A 224 -9.06 15.96 -2.79
C ILE A 224 -10.10 17.07 -2.59
N ASP A 225 -11.36 16.73 -2.79
CA ASP A 225 -12.52 17.61 -2.59
C ASP A 225 -13.06 17.58 -1.15
N GLY A 226 -12.52 16.69 -0.29
CA GLY A 226 -12.94 16.58 1.10
C GLY A 226 -14.35 16.03 1.30
N PHE A 227 -14.93 15.32 0.32
CA PHE A 227 -16.32 14.86 0.37
C PHE A 227 -16.61 13.85 1.49
N ALA A 228 -15.62 13.11 1.96
CA ALA A 228 -15.82 12.10 3.00
C ALA A 228 -15.15 12.48 4.32
N PRO A 229 -15.87 12.42 5.47
CA PRO A 229 -15.23 12.58 6.76
C PRO A 229 -14.15 11.51 6.97
N ARG A 230 -13.08 11.86 7.69
CA ARG A 230 -12.04 10.88 8.04
C ARG A 230 -12.65 9.75 8.88
N GLY A 231 -12.22 8.54 8.62
CA GLY A 231 -12.65 7.33 9.29
C GLY A 231 -12.35 6.09 8.46
N HIS A 232 -12.64 4.91 8.99
CA HIS A 232 -12.40 3.65 8.28
C HIS A 232 -13.37 3.42 7.11
N ARG A 233 -14.63 3.87 7.20
CA ARG A 233 -15.66 3.60 6.18
C ARG A 233 -15.33 4.19 4.80
N PRO A 234 -14.86 5.44 4.65
CA PRO A 234 -14.42 5.94 3.36
C PRO A 234 -13.30 5.12 2.71
N LEU A 235 -12.45 4.46 3.51
CA LEU A 235 -11.40 3.59 2.98
C LEU A 235 -11.98 2.35 2.27
N MET A 236 -13.21 1.95 2.63
CA MET A 236 -13.89 0.78 2.06
C MET A 236 -14.53 1.06 0.68
N GLN A 237 -14.55 2.30 0.19
CA GLN A 237 -15.21 2.65 -1.08
C GLN A 237 -14.68 1.83 -2.27
N PHE A 238 -13.40 1.49 -2.27
CA PHE A 238 -12.77 0.71 -3.34
C PHE A 238 -13.21 -0.77 -3.34
N LEU A 239 -13.90 -1.21 -2.29
CA LEU A 239 -14.47 -2.55 -2.14
C LEU A 239 -15.94 -2.61 -2.54
N LEU A 240 -16.55 -1.49 -2.99
CA LEU A 240 -17.97 -1.40 -3.34
C LEU A 240 -18.32 -2.11 -4.65
N GLU A 241 -17.51 -3.04 -5.13
CA GLU A 241 -17.88 -3.83 -6.29
C GLU A 241 -19.21 -4.59 -6.04
N PRO A 242 -20.04 -4.83 -7.09
CA PRO A 242 -21.39 -5.38 -6.92
C PRO A 242 -21.47 -6.78 -6.29
N ARG A 243 -20.37 -7.53 -6.24
CA ARG A 243 -20.31 -8.86 -5.58
C ARG A 243 -20.23 -8.76 -4.05
N ASN A 244 -19.75 -7.64 -3.53
CA ASN A 244 -19.63 -7.40 -2.11
C ASN A 244 -20.96 -6.80 -1.59
N GLY A 245 -21.83 -7.64 -1.03
CA GLY A 245 -23.10 -7.20 -0.45
C GLY A 245 -22.92 -6.51 0.90
N PRO A 246 -24.01 -5.92 1.47
CA PRO A 246 -23.98 -5.22 2.76
C PRO A 246 -23.40 -6.05 3.91
N GLU A 247 -23.60 -7.37 3.90
CA GLU A 247 -23.12 -8.31 4.91
C GLU A 247 -21.59 -8.27 5.00
N ARG A 248 -20.91 -8.26 3.83
CA ARG A 248 -19.44 -8.21 3.77
C ARG A 248 -18.91 -6.95 4.43
N PHE A 249 -19.54 -5.80 4.22
CA PHE A 249 -19.12 -4.55 4.83
C PHE A 249 -19.28 -4.55 6.35
N ARG A 250 -20.32 -5.21 6.87
CA ARG A 250 -20.49 -5.40 8.32
C ARG A 250 -19.43 -6.31 8.92
N GLU A 251 -19.08 -7.40 8.22
CA GLU A 251 -18.00 -8.32 8.62
C GLU A 251 -16.65 -7.61 8.65
N TRP A 252 -16.41 -6.68 7.74
CA TRP A 252 -15.12 -5.99 7.61
C TRP A 252 -15.00 -4.70 8.44
N GLU A 253 -16.05 -4.30 9.13
CA GLU A 253 -16.10 -3.04 9.88
C GLU A 253 -14.94 -2.93 10.89
N ASP A 254 -14.72 -3.96 11.71
CA ASP A 254 -13.65 -3.98 12.70
C ASP A 254 -12.26 -4.13 12.06
N GLU A 255 -12.15 -4.87 10.99
CA GLU A 255 -10.89 -5.01 10.24
C GLU A 255 -10.45 -3.67 9.66
N PHE A 256 -11.39 -2.87 9.13
CA PHE A 256 -11.07 -1.55 8.60
C PHE A 256 -10.81 -0.50 9.68
N ARG A 257 -11.28 -0.69 10.91
CA ARG A 257 -10.82 0.07 12.08
C ARG A 257 -9.35 -0.23 12.38
N ASP A 258 -8.93 -1.48 12.27
CA ASP A 258 -7.53 -1.86 12.42
C ASP A 258 -6.67 -1.28 11.28
N VAL A 259 -7.19 -1.27 10.04
CA VAL A 259 -6.53 -0.60 8.89
C VAL A 259 -6.39 0.91 9.15
N GLU A 260 -7.42 1.58 9.64
CA GLU A 260 -7.34 3.00 10.03
C GLU A 260 -6.29 3.20 11.12
N ALA A 261 -6.27 2.36 12.15
CA ALA A 261 -5.27 2.41 13.22
C ALA A 261 -3.84 2.25 12.68
N TRP A 262 -3.63 1.39 11.69
CA TRP A 262 -2.33 1.30 11.00
C TRP A 262 -1.99 2.60 10.27
N ILE A 263 -2.91 3.15 9.48
CA ILE A 263 -2.70 4.41 8.75
C ILE A 263 -2.35 5.55 9.72
N GLU A 264 -3.05 5.65 10.85
CA GLU A 264 -2.80 6.66 11.87
C GLU A 264 -1.48 6.47 12.62
N SER A 265 -0.96 5.24 12.68
CA SER A 265 0.33 4.93 13.27
C SER A 265 1.52 5.35 12.41
N LEU A 266 1.31 5.61 11.11
CA LEU A 266 2.38 5.93 10.20
C LEU A 266 3.02 7.29 10.49
N GLU A 267 4.34 7.33 10.37
CA GLU A 267 5.14 8.55 10.43
C GLU A 267 5.88 8.78 9.11
N ALA A 268 6.09 10.05 8.77
CA ALA A 268 6.90 10.38 7.60
C ALA A 268 8.32 9.83 7.75
N PRO A 269 8.88 9.20 6.73
CA PRO A 269 10.26 8.71 6.78
C PRO A 269 11.23 9.89 6.96
N ARG A 270 12.32 9.65 7.66
CA ARG A 270 13.39 10.64 7.74
C ARG A 270 14.15 10.71 6.44
N TYR A 271 14.62 11.91 6.10
CA TYR A 271 15.49 12.09 4.94
C TYR A 271 16.77 11.25 5.13
N PRO A 272 17.13 10.37 4.19
CA PRO A 272 18.13 9.32 4.43
C PRO A 272 19.59 9.77 4.24
N TRP A 273 19.81 10.97 3.69
CA TRP A 273 21.15 11.46 3.40
C TRP A 273 21.57 12.59 4.34
N ALA A 274 22.86 12.96 4.32
CA ALA A 274 23.34 14.13 5.01
C ALA A 274 22.71 15.41 4.44
N ILE A 275 22.32 16.32 5.33
CA ILE A 275 21.72 17.60 4.95
C ILE A 275 22.83 18.67 4.95
N ASP A 276 22.98 19.37 3.82
CA ASP A 276 23.76 20.60 3.77
C ASP A 276 22.96 21.72 4.45
N ILE A 277 23.41 22.14 5.60
CA ILE A 277 22.71 23.13 6.44
C ILE A 277 22.66 24.50 5.76
N GLY A 278 23.68 24.86 4.97
CA GLY A 278 23.70 26.14 4.24
C GLY A 278 22.66 26.16 3.11
N LEU A 279 22.60 25.08 2.33
CA LEU A 279 21.57 24.94 1.29
C LEU A 279 20.16 24.82 1.87
N ALA A 280 19.99 24.15 2.99
CA ALA A 280 18.71 24.02 3.68
C ALA A 280 18.20 25.40 4.14
N ALA A 281 19.05 26.21 4.77
CA ALA A 281 18.71 27.58 5.19
C ALA A 281 18.36 28.49 4.00
N ALA A 282 19.11 28.40 2.89
CA ALA A 282 18.80 29.14 1.67
C ALA A 282 17.47 28.68 1.04
N GLY A 283 17.20 27.39 1.07
CA GLY A 283 15.94 26.79 0.64
C GLY A 283 14.75 27.24 1.48
N GLU A 284 14.88 27.29 2.80
CA GLU A 284 13.89 27.81 3.73
C GLU A 284 13.56 29.29 3.41
N ALA A 285 14.57 30.15 3.26
CA ALA A 285 14.36 31.54 2.89
C ALA A 285 13.63 31.68 1.54
N THR A 286 13.96 30.84 0.56
CA THR A 286 13.28 30.79 -0.74
C THR A 286 11.83 30.34 -0.61
N PHE A 287 11.57 29.27 0.15
CA PHE A 287 10.23 28.78 0.42
C PHE A 287 9.35 29.86 1.07
N HIS A 288 9.85 30.53 2.09
CA HIS A 288 9.13 31.63 2.76
C HIS A 288 8.78 32.78 1.80
N ARG A 289 9.66 33.08 0.86
CA ARG A 289 9.43 34.19 -0.09
C ARG A 289 8.46 33.83 -1.23
N VAL A 290 8.49 32.57 -1.71
CA VAL A 290 7.83 32.18 -2.97
C VAL A 290 6.65 31.24 -2.77
N CYS A 291 6.68 30.40 -1.74
CA CYS A 291 5.74 29.28 -1.59
C CYS A 291 4.83 29.41 -0.36
N ALA A 292 5.28 30.14 0.67
CA ALA A 292 4.61 30.14 1.97
C ALA A 292 3.21 30.79 1.96
N ASP A 293 2.94 31.70 1.04
CA ASP A 293 1.61 32.34 0.94
C ASP A 293 0.51 31.32 0.64
N CYS A 294 0.83 30.31 -0.17
CA CYS A 294 -0.12 29.22 -0.51
C CYS A 294 0.07 27.98 0.37
N HIS A 295 1.31 27.62 0.69
CA HIS A 295 1.63 26.38 1.40
C HIS A 295 1.76 26.52 2.91
N GLY A 296 1.69 27.74 3.45
CA GLY A 296 1.88 28.02 4.86
C GLY A 296 3.35 27.94 5.30
N THR A 297 3.59 28.16 6.57
CA THR A 297 4.92 28.07 7.19
C THR A 297 4.95 27.00 8.27
N TYR A 298 6.13 26.43 8.51
CA TYR A 298 6.31 25.51 9.62
C TYR A 298 6.33 26.31 10.93
N GLY A 299 5.57 25.85 11.93
CA GLY A 299 5.58 26.44 13.27
C GLY A 299 6.91 26.22 14.01
N PRO A 300 7.04 26.73 15.25
CA PRO A 300 8.28 26.65 16.02
C PRO A 300 8.83 25.23 16.24
N THR A 301 7.97 24.20 16.11
CA THR A 301 8.36 22.80 16.22
C THR A 301 8.85 22.20 14.90
N GLY A 302 8.75 22.94 13.79
CA GLY A 302 9.14 22.50 12.44
C GLY A 302 8.37 21.31 11.90
N ARG A 303 7.29 20.88 12.55
CA ARG A 303 6.62 19.61 12.20
C ARG A 303 5.53 19.75 11.14
N TYR A 304 4.85 20.90 11.08
CA TYR A 304 3.72 21.10 10.15
C TYR A 304 3.62 22.53 9.70
N PRO A 305 3.22 22.80 8.45
CA PRO A 305 2.98 24.15 8.00
C PRO A 305 1.82 24.78 8.78
N GLU A 306 2.05 25.96 9.31
CA GLU A 306 0.99 26.83 9.83
C GLU A 306 0.32 27.50 8.65
N ARG A 307 -0.98 27.31 8.52
CA ARG A 307 -1.73 27.85 7.38
C ARG A 307 -1.90 29.35 7.52
N ARG A 308 -1.44 30.09 6.53
CA ARG A 308 -1.59 31.55 6.46
C ARG A 308 -2.75 32.02 5.59
N VAL A 309 -3.18 31.21 4.61
CA VAL A 309 -4.29 31.55 3.74
C VAL A 309 -5.58 31.09 4.40
N PRO A 310 -6.52 32.00 4.76
CA PRO A 310 -7.85 31.61 5.20
C PRO A 310 -8.51 30.82 4.08
N ILE A 311 -9.02 29.61 4.39
CA ILE A 311 -9.96 28.99 3.47
C ILE A 311 -11.27 29.72 3.67
N ASP A 312 -11.81 30.27 2.61
CA ASP A 312 -13.23 30.54 2.52
C ASP A 312 -13.92 29.17 2.42
N GLU A 313 -14.45 28.69 3.54
CA GLU A 313 -15.16 27.41 3.62
C GLU A 313 -16.44 27.40 2.78
N SER A 314 -16.88 28.58 2.31
CA SER A 314 -18.04 28.75 1.42
C SER A 314 -17.66 28.78 -0.08
N ALA A 315 -16.39 28.96 -0.40
CA ALA A 315 -15.96 28.93 -1.78
C ALA A 315 -15.80 27.50 -2.27
N PRO A 316 -16.38 27.13 -3.42
CA PRO A 316 -16.05 25.87 -4.07
C PRO A 316 -14.54 25.83 -4.27
N ILE A 317 -13.90 24.72 -3.89
CA ILE A 317 -12.46 24.50 -4.13
C ILE A 317 -12.27 24.55 -5.65
N ALA A 318 -11.93 25.71 -6.17
CA ALA A 318 -11.49 25.80 -7.54
C ALA A 318 -10.17 25.05 -7.63
N CYS A 319 -10.24 23.83 -8.11
CA CYS A 319 -9.06 23.10 -8.58
C CYS A 319 -8.44 23.98 -9.65
N GLY A 320 -7.28 24.56 -9.37
CA GLY A 320 -6.70 25.63 -10.15
C GLY A 320 -6.64 25.27 -11.63
N SER A 321 -7.36 26.02 -12.42
CA SER A 321 -7.09 26.12 -13.84
C SER A 321 -5.69 26.73 -13.95
N THR A 322 -4.70 25.91 -14.20
CA THR A 322 -3.41 26.39 -14.71
C THR A 322 -3.68 27.10 -16.04
N ARG A 323 -3.43 28.40 -16.06
CA ARG A 323 -3.23 29.11 -17.30
C ARG A 323 -1.90 28.75 -17.91
#